data_6f0efeb2176ed7115679580fc5da817b
#
_entry.id   6f0efeb2176ed7115679580fc5da817b
#
_cell.length_a   1.000
_cell.length_b   1.000
_cell.length_c   1.000
_cell.angle_alpha   90.00
_cell.angle_beta   90.00
_cell.angle_gamma   90.00
#
_symmetry.space_group_name_H-M   'P 1'
#
loop_
_entity.id
_entity.type
_entity.pdbx_description
1 polymer ?
#
loop_
_entity_poly.entity_id
_entity_poly.type
_entity_poly.pdbx_seq_one_letter_code
_entity_poly.pdbx_strand_id
1 'polypeptide(L)'
;LHCHHEKLAVIDGRVAYVGGIDLTSLGGDRLDTSEHPARGAVGWHDVAARVEGPLVADVAHHISARWREVTGEALPPADPSGSGDVTAQFVRTVPEHVYEFAPHGDFRILEAYVRALRSAERLIYLESQFLWAPEITAILRAKLLDPPTPEFRLVILLPAHPNNGTDDTRGQLGQLVTADRDHRLLACSLFQPGRVEQVYVHAKVGIVDDRWLCVGSANLNDHSLFNDTEACLITCDETLARETRLRLWREHADREDVDAEVLRTIAESGKHRLSLLPHVSRRSRAFLGPINGLLVDG
;
A
#
# COMPACT_ATOMS: atom_id res chain seq x y z
N LEU A 1 0.72 15.19 -15.94
CA LEU A 1 -0.58 14.78 -15.40
C LEU A 1 -0.41 14.42 -13.94
N HIS A 2 -1.23 14.97 -13.06
CA HIS A 2 -1.32 14.61 -11.67
C HIS A 2 -2.81 14.55 -11.28
N CYS A 3 -3.12 13.78 -10.23
CA CYS A 3 -4.44 13.76 -9.67
C CYS A 3 -4.39 13.95 -8.15
N HIS A 4 -5.55 14.17 -7.56
CA HIS A 4 -5.72 14.13 -6.13
C HIS A 4 -6.17 12.74 -5.74
N HIS A 5 -5.25 11.96 -5.18
CA HIS A 5 -5.51 10.55 -4.89
C HIS A 5 -5.61 10.22 -3.39
N GLU A 6 -5.43 11.21 -2.52
CA GLU A 6 -5.61 11.05 -1.08
C GLU A 6 -7.04 10.67 -0.69
N LYS A 7 -7.18 9.78 0.29
CA LYS A 7 -8.46 9.42 0.91
C LYS A 7 -8.38 9.77 2.39
N LEU A 8 -8.86 10.95 2.72
CA LEU A 8 -8.80 11.53 4.05
C LEU A 8 -10.19 11.94 4.53
N ALA A 9 -10.46 11.71 5.80
CA ALA A 9 -11.62 12.28 6.47
C ALA A 9 -11.24 12.73 7.88
N VAL A 10 -11.68 13.93 8.26
CA VAL A 10 -11.58 14.43 9.63
C VAL A 10 -12.99 14.74 10.13
N ILE A 11 -13.35 14.15 11.26
CA ILE A 11 -14.69 14.26 11.86
C ILE A 11 -14.58 15.03 13.16
N ASP A 12 -15.30 16.14 13.24
CA ASP A 12 -15.39 17.04 14.41
C ASP A 12 -14.01 17.52 14.93
N GLY A 13 -12.96 17.49 14.09
CA GLY A 13 -11.59 17.80 14.49
C GLY A 13 -10.98 16.84 15.51
N ARG A 14 -11.57 15.67 15.73
CA ARG A 14 -11.21 14.73 16.80
C ARG A 14 -10.80 13.36 16.31
N VAL A 15 -11.35 12.93 15.18
CA VAL A 15 -11.06 11.62 14.57
C VAL A 15 -10.63 11.86 13.13
N ALA A 16 -9.58 11.19 12.69
CA ALA A 16 -9.17 11.16 11.30
C ALA A 16 -9.16 9.73 10.75
N TYR A 17 -9.43 9.61 9.45
CA TYR A 17 -9.24 8.38 8.68
C TYR A 17 -8.26 8.66 7.55
N VAL A 18 -7.30 7.76 7.36
CA VAL A 18 -6.28 7.81 6.31
C VAL A 18 -6.12 6.41 5.74
N GLY A 19 -6.24 6.23 4.44
CA GLY A 19 -6.10 4.89 3.84
C GLY A 19 -6.38 4.84 2.35
N GLY A 20 -6.61 3.63 1.85
CA GLY A 20 -6.95 3.37 0.45
C GLY A 20 -8.45 3.45 0.16
N ILE A 21 -9.30 3.44 1.18
CA ILE A 21 -10.75 3.29 1.04
C ILE A 21 -11.38 4.53 0.42
N ASP A 22 -11.95 4.37 -0.77
CA ASP A 22 -12.74 5.41 -1.44
C ASP A 22 -14.12 5.58 -0.79
N LEU A 23 -14.58 6.81 -0.72
CA LEU A 23 -15.95 7.12 -0.31
C LEU A 23 -16.90 6.79 -1.47
N THR A 24 -17.44 5.60 -1.50
CA THR A 24 -18.27 5.08 -2.60
C THR A 24 -19.47 4.29 -2.09
N SER A 25 -20.56 4.32 -2.86
CA SER A 25 -21.78 3.53 -2.62
C SER A 25 -21.71 2.11 -3.19
N LEU A 26 -20.64 1.73 -3.87
CA LEU A 26 -20.56 0.47 -4.60
C LEU A 26 -20.18 -0.75 -3.75
N GLY A 27 -20.27 -0.63 -2.44
CA GLY A 27 -19.81 -1.64 -1.50
C GLY A 27 -18.33 -1.48 -1.18
N GLY A 28 -17.82 -2.25 -0.29
CA GLY A 28 -16.46 -2.18 0.19
C GLY A 28 -16.06 -3.43 0.94
N ASP A 29 -14.87 -3.42 1.44
CA ASP A 29 -14.37 -4.45 2.32
C ASP A 29 -15.11 -4.46 3.66
N ARG A 30 -15.18 -5.59 4.32
CA ARG A 30 -15.77 -5.73 5.66
C ARG A 30 -14.66 -5.84 6.68
N LEU A 31 -14.81 -5.07 7.77
CA LEU A 31 -13.85 -5.07 8.85
C LEU A 31 -13.66 -6.49 9.43
N ASP A 32 -12.41 -6.92 9.50
CA ASP A 32 -11.97 -8.16 10.15
C ASP A 32 -12.65 -9.44 9.65
N THR A 33 -12.97 -9.51 8.40
CA THR A 33 -13.51 -10.73 7.80
C THR A 33 -12.81 -11.06 6.50
N SER A 34 -12.79 -12.34 6.16
CA SER A 34 -12.38 -12.80 4.85
C SER A 34 -13.47 -12.61 3.78
N GLU A 35 -14.60 -11.98 4.15
CA GLU A 35 -15.66 -11.63 3.22
C GLU A 35 -15.31 -10.34 2.49
N HIS A 36 -15.20 -10.42 1.18
CA HIS A 36 -14.97 -9.28 0.31
C HIS A 36 -16.18 -9.08 -0.59
N PRO A 37 -17.16 -8.26 -0.18
CA PRO A 37 -18.36 -8.04 -0.97
C PRO A 37 -18.02 -7.46 -2.34
N ALA A 38 -18.75 -7.92 -3.35
CA ALA A 38 -18.52 -7.46 -4.72
C ALA A 38 -18.79 -5.96 -4.85
N ARG A 39 -17.84 -5.26 -5.48
CA ARG A 39 -17.99 -3.94 -6.03
C ARG A 39 -18.14 -4.12 -7.55
N GLY A 40 -19.37 -4.10 -8.04
CA GLY A 40 -19.65 -4.57 -9.40
C GLY A 40 -19.47 -6.09 -9.53
N ALA A 41 -18.54 -6.53 -10.37
CA ALA A 41 -18.28 -7.96 -10.63
C ALA A 41 -17.17 -8.57 -9.76
N VAL A 42 -16.43 -7.78 -8.98
CA VAL A 42 -15.27 -8.25 -8.18
C VAL A 42 -15.44 -7.92 -6.70
N GLY A 43 -14.90 -8.77 -5.82
CA GLY A 43 -14.69 -8.45 -4.42
C GLY A 43 -13.63 -7.37 -4.28
N TRP A 44 -13.57 -6.71 -3.12
CA TRP A 44 -12.68 -5.58 -2.88
C TRP A 44 -11.98 -5.74 -1.54
N HIS A 45 -10.65 -5.61 -1.54
CA HIS A 45 -9.84 -5.60 -0.33
C HIS A 45 -9.13 -4.26 -0.20
N ASP A 46 -9.33 -3.59 0.95
CA ASP A 46 -8.72 -2.29 1.22
C ASP A 46 -8.45 -2.07 2.71
N VAL A 47 -7.57 -1.14 3.03
CA VAL A 47 -7.17 -0.83 4.39
C VAL A 47 -7.21 0.68 4.64
N ALA A 48 -7.73 1.07 5.81
CA ALA A 48 -7.64 2.42 6.33
C ALA A 48 -7.32 2.41 7.83
N ALA A 49 -6.59 3.41 8.27
CA ALA A 49 -6.31 3.65 9.68
C ALA A 49 -7.26 4.71 10.24
N ARG A 50 -7.83 4.44 11.41
CA ARG A 50 -8.54 5.40 12.25
C ARG A 50 -7.60 5.97 13.29
N VAL A 51 -7.58 7.27 13.43
CA VAL A 51 -6.67 8.02 14.32
C VAL A 51 -7.46 8.90 15.28
N GLU A 52 -7.04 8.92 16.52
CA GLU A 52 -7.44 9.89 17.55
C GLU A 52 -6.20 10.52 18.20
N GLY A 53 -6.37 11.62 18.90
CA GLY A 53 -5.29 12.31 19.57
C GLY A 53 -4.56 13.34 18.68
N PRO A 54 -3.38 13.81 19.09
CA PRO A 54 -2.71 14.99 18.50
C PRO A 54 -2.46 14.90 17.00
N LEU A 55 -2.23 13.69 16.47
CA LEU A 55 -1.96 13.48 15.04
C LEU A 55 -3.14 13.89 14.12
N VAL A 56 -4.37 13.94 14.66
CA VAL A 56 -5.54 14.45 13.92
C VAL A 56 -5.33 15.89 13.47
N ALA A 57 -4.57 16.69 14.25
CA ALA A 57 -4.27 18.08 13.87
C ALA A 57 -3.40 18.15 12.60
N ASP A 58 -2.47 17.23 12.41
CA ASP A 58 -1.61 17.21 11.20
C ASP A 58 -2.43 16.88 9.95
N VAL A 59 -3.33 15.90 10.04
CA VAL A 59 -4.25 15.54 8.95
C VAL A 59 -5.19 16.70 8.63
N ALA A 60 -5.80 17.31 9.66
CA ALA A 60 -6.69 18.45 9.51
C ALA A 60 -5.98 19.68 8.92
N HIS A 61 -4.74 19.93 9.35
CA HIS A 61 -3.93 21.02 8.81
C HIS A 61 -3.68 20.84 7.31
N HIS A 62 -3.35 19.64 6.87
CA HIS A 62 -3.13 19.32 5.46
C HIS A 62 -4.40 19.55 4.63
N ILE A 63 -5.55 19.02 5.08
CA ILE A 63 -6.85 19.27 4.43
C ILE A 63 -7.16 20.77 4.38
N SER A 64 -6.95 21.49 5.49
CA SER A 64 -7.22 22.93 5.60
C SER A 64 -6.33 23.77 4.68
N ALA A 65 -5.05 23.42 4.54
CA ALA A 65 -4.12 24.12 3.64
C ALA A 65 -4.59 24.03 2.19
N ARG A 66 -4.95 22.83 1.75
CA ARG A 66 -5.48 22.62 0.40
C ARG A 66 -6.83 23.26 0.17
N TRP A 67 -7.76 23.12 1.14
CA TRP A 67 -9.07 23.78 1.09
C TRP A 67 -8.94 25.29 0.88
N ARG A 68 -8.08 25.91 1.69
CA ARG A 68 -7.82 27.35 1.60
C ARG A 68 -7.29 27.75 0.23
N GLU A 69 -6.37 27.00 -0.32
CA GLU A 69 -5.79 27.30 -1.63
C GLU A 69 -6.79 27.19 -2.77
N VAL A 70 -7.67 26.18 -2.71
CA VAL A 70 -8.67 25.95 -3.76
C VAL A 70 -9.88 26.88 -3.66
N THR A 71 -10.31 27.22 -2.43
CA THR A 71 -11.56 27.96 -2.20
C THR A 71 -11.35 29.39 -1.69
N GLY A 72 -10.19 29.71 -1.15
CA GLY A 72 -9.92 30.95 -0.41
C GLY A 72 -10.46 30.94 1.03
N GLU A 73 -11.15 29.90 1.46
CA GLU A 73 -11.80 29.81 2.76
C GLU A 73 -10.93 29.07 3.78
N ALA A 74 -11.01 29.46 5.04
CA ALA A 74 -10.36 28.73 6.14
C ALA A 74 -11.32 27.74 6.79
N LEU A 75 -10.86 26.50 6.97
CA LEU A 75 -11.58 25.55 7.83
C LEU A 75 -11.30 25.82 9.31
N PRO A 76 -12.23 25.46 10.21
CA PRO A 76 -11.97 25.52 11.64
C PRO A 76 -10.74 24.68 12.01
N PRO A 77 -9.92 25.10 12.99
CA PRO A 77 -8.82 24.30 13.47
C PRO A 77 -9.35 23.03 14.13
N ALA A 78 -8.59 21.94 14.01
CA ALA A 78 -8.89 20.73 14.77
C ALA A 78 -8.61 20.97 16.26
N ASP A 79 -9.42 20.36 17.09
CA ASP A 79 -9.27 20.33 18.56
C ASP A 79 -9.22 18.86 19.01
N PRO A 80 -8.11 18.15 18.72
CA PRO A 80 -7.98 16.75 19.05
C PRO A 80 -7.92 16.57 20.56
N SER A 81 -8.78 15.71 21.08
CA SER A 81 -8.77 15.28 22.47
C SER A 81 -8.26 13.85 22.57
N GLY A 82 -7.66 13.54 23.71
CA GLY A 82 -7.13 12.23 23.98
C GLY A 82 -5.64 12.11 23.66
N SER A 83 -5.09 11.02 24.11
CA SER A 83 -3.72 10.58 23.82
C SER A 83 -3.73 9.07 23.70
N GLY A 84 -2.79 8.53 22.96
CA GLY A 84 -2.57 7.09 22.84
C GLY A 84 -1.09 6.77 23.09
N ASP A 85 -0.79 5.48 23.13
CA ASP A 85 0.57 4.99 23.40
C ASP A 85 1.36 4.79 22.10
N VAL A 86 0.72 4.91 20.93
CA VAL A 86 1.38 4.72 19.62
C VAL A 86 1.90 6.03 19.09
N THR A 87 3.21 6.13 18.90
CA THR A 87 3.83 7.22 18.15
C THR A 87 3.68 6.98 16.66
N ALA A 88 3.00 7.90 15.98
CA ALA A 88 2.80 7.83 14.53
C ALA A 88 3.11 9.17 13.87
N GLN A 89 3.29 9.14 12.55
CA GLN A 89 3.62 10.30 11.74
C GLN A 89 2.73 10.34 10.51
N PHE A 90 2.21 11.51 10.19
CA PHE A 90 1.53 11.80 8.93
C PHE A 90 2.56 12.21 7.87
N VAL A 91 2.62 11.48 6.78
CA VAL A 91 3.50 11.74 5.65
C VAL A 91 2.69 11.82 4.36
N ARG A 92 3.23 12.54 3.38
CA ARG A 92 2.49 12.80 2.15
C ARG A 92 3.41 12.86 0.93
N THR A 93 2.82 12.73 -0.24
CA THR A 93 3.36 13.20 -1.51
C THR A 93 2.57 14.43 -1.93
N VAL A 94 3.26 15.50 -2.26
CA VAL A 94 2.72 16.68 -2.91
C VAL A 94 3.68 17.03 -4.06
N PRO A 95 3.22 17.09 -5.30
CA PRO A 95 4.08 17.42 -6.43
C PRO A 95 4.64 18.83 -6.35
N GLU A 96 5.83 19.04 -6.91
CA GLU A 96 6.43 20.37 -7.02
C GLU A 96 5.57 21.31 -7.88
N HIS A 97 5.52 22.58 -7.50
CA HIS A 97 4.87 23.65 -8.26
C HIS A 97 3.36 23.49 -8.51
N VAL A 98 2.69 22.58 -7.76
CA VAL A 98 1.25 22.39 -7.88
C VAL A 98 0.49 23.20 -6.85
N TYR A 99 1.00 23.28 -5.62
CA TYR A 99 0.35 23.99 -4.50
C TYR A 99 1.28 25.00 -3.85
N GLU A 100 0.74 26.18 -3.52
CA GLU A 100 1.50 27.25 -2.85
C GLU A 100 1.95 26.85 -1.43
N PHE A 101 1.18 26.01 -0.74
CA PHE A 101 1.55 25.50 0.59
C PHE A 101 2.72 24.51 0.56
N ALA A 102 3.11 24.02 -0.62
CA ALA A 102 4.23 23.11 -0.81
C ALA A 102 4.96 23.37 -2.15
N PRO A 103 5.56 24.56 -2.35
CA PRO A 103 6.09 24.97 -3.65
C PRO A 103 7.27 24.11 -4.16
N HIS A 104 7.96 23.44 -3.24
CA HIS A 104 9.07 22.51 -3.53
C HIS A 104 8.65 21.04 -3.46
N GLY A 105 7.36 20.80 -3.44
CA GLY A 105 6.82 19.45 -3.23
C GLY A 105 7.02 18.91 -1.80
N ASP A 106 6.54 17.70 -1.59
CA ASP A 106 6.75 16.94 -0.36
C ASP A 106 6.78 15.45 -0.73
N PHE A 107 7.89 14.78 -0.54
CA PHE A 107 8.11 13.39 -0.97
C PHE A 107 8.42 12.45 0.19
N ARG A 108 7.90 12.77 1.39
CA ARG A 108 8.17 12.00 2.60
C ARG A 108 7.66 10.55 2.55
N ILE A 109 6.65 10.25 1.73
CA ILE A 109 6.21 8.86 1.52
C ILE A 109 7.33 8.05 0.88
N LEU A 110 7.90 8.51 -0.23
CA LEU A 110 9.04 7.84 -0.89
C LEU A 110 10.22 7.70 0.06
N GLU A 111 10.59 8.77 0.77
CA GLU A 111 11.71 8.74 1.73
C GLU A 111 11.49 7.70 2.82
N ALA A 112 10.27 7.61 3.37
CA ALA A 112 9.92 6.64 4.40
C ALA A 112 10.03 5.20 3.89
N TYR A 113 9.48 4.91 2.71
CA TYR A 113 9.62 3.59 2.08
C TYR A 113 11.09 3.24 1.80
N VAL A 114 11.84 4.15 1.19
CA VAL A 114 13.26 3.90 0.88
C VAL A 114 14.07 3.57 2.14
N ARG A 115 13.85 4.32 3.23
CA ARG A 115 14.53 4.07 4.52
C ARG A 115 14.12 2.73 5.11
N ALA A 116 12.83 2.45 5.18
CA ALA A 116 12.30 1.21 5.75
C ALA A 116 12.74 -0.03 4.94
N LEU A 117 12.60 0.00 3.61
CA LEU A 117 13.00 -1.12 2.76
C LEU A 117 14.51 -1.39 2.79
N ARG A 118 15.34 -0.33 2.84
CA ARG A 118 16.80 -0.49 2.98
C ARG A 118 17.19 -1.10 4.31
N SER A 119 16.51 -0.76 5.40
CA SER A 119 16.78 -1.29 6.74
C SER A 119 16.27 -2.71 6.97
N ALA A 120 15.43 -3.25 6.08
CA ALA A 120 14.83 -4.58 6.23
C ALA A 120 15.88 -5.69 6.37
N GLU A 121 15.69 -6.56 7.37
CA GLU A 121 16.57 -7.68 7.68
C GLU A 121 15.89 -9.04 7.49
N ARG A 122 14.61 -9.16 7.86
CA ARG A 122 13.92 -10.46 7.91
C ARG A 122 12.68 -10.53 7.04
N LEU A 123 11.88 -9.45 7.00
CA LEU A 123 10.59 -9.47 6.32
C LEU A 123 10.27 -8.12 5.69
N ILE A 124 9.88 -8.17 4.43
CA ILE A 124 9.14 -7.09 3.78
C ILE A 124 7.77 -7.66 3.39
N TYR A 125 6.71 -7.03 3.84
CA TYR A 125 5.34 -7.30 3.42
C TYR A 125 4.74 -6.06 2.79
N LEU A 126 4.22 -6.18 1.57
CA LEU A 126 3.65 -5.09 0.79
C LEU A 126 2.30 -5.49 0.22
N GLU A 127 1.30 -4.63 0.38
CA GLU A 127 0.07 -4.65 -0.38
C GLU A 127 -0.02 -3.38 -1.20
N SER A 128 -0.31 -3.49 -2.48
CA SER A 128 -0.45 -2.35 -3.37
C SER A 128 -1.31 -2.72 -4.57
N GLN A 129 -1.97 -1.74 -5.14
CA GLN A 129 -2.67 -1.92 -6.42
C GLN A 129 -1.67 -2.05 -7.57
N PHE A 130 -0.52 -1.39 -7.47
CA PHE A 130 0.52 -1.34 -8.50
C PHE A 130 1.92 -1.51 -7.92
N LEU A 131 2.84 -2.02 -8.74
CA LEU A 131 4.26 -2.10 -8.45
C LEU A 131 5.04 -1.69 -9.69
N TRP A 132 5.20 -0.37 -9.92
CA TRP A 132 5.92 0.15 -11.11
C TRP A 132 7.10 1.04 -10.76
N ALA A 133 7.19 1.55 -9.50
CA ALA A 133 8.29 2.42 -9.10
C ALA A 133 9.64 1.73 -9.22
N PRO A 134 10.53 2.19 -10.11
CA PRO A 134 11.85 1.57 -10.29
C PRO A 134 12.71 1.67 -9.03
N GLU A 135 12.60 2.76 -8.27
CA GLU A 135 13.34 3.00 -7.03
C GLU A 135 13.01 1.93 -5.98
N ILE A 136 11.72 1.62 -5.82
CA ILE A 136 11.27 0.59 -4.90
C ILE A 136 11.73 -0.79 -5.38
N THR A 137 11.48 -1.09 -6.67
CA THR A 137 11.86 -2.39 -7.26
C THR A 137 13.36 -2.63 -7.20
N ALA A 138 14.19 -1.59 -7.40
CA ALA A 138 15.64 -1.72 -7.30
C ALA A 138 16.10 -2.14 -5.89
N ILE A 139 15.49 -1.58 -4.84
CA ILE A 139 15.80 -1.97 -3.45
C ILE A 139 15.35 -3.41 -3.19
N LEU A 140 14.13 -3.78 -3.56
CA LEU A 140 13.61 -5.13 -3.39
C LEU A 140 14.47 -6.17 -4.13
N ARG A 141 14.85 -5.83 -5.37
CA ARG A 141 15.76 -6.67 -6.17
C ARG A 141 17.13 -6.84 -5.53
N ALA A 142 17.72 -5.78 -4.99
CA ALA A 142 19.00 -5.85 -4.28
C ALA A 142 18.93 -6.79 -3.07
N LYS A 143 17.84 -6.70 -2.28
CA LYS A 143 17.59 -7.59 -1.13
C LYS A 143 17.41 -9.07 -1.53
N LEU A 144 16.87 -9.36 -2.71
CA LEU A 144 16.76 -10.74 -3.19
C LEU A 144 18.08 -11.28 -3.76
N LEU A 145 18.91 -10.42 -4.35
CA LEU A 145 20.23 -10.80 -4.86
C LEU A 145 21.25 -11.04 -3.74
N ASP A 146 21.19 -10.24 -2.70
CA ASP A 146 22.05 -10.31 -1.51
C ASP A 146 21.17 -10.20 -0.25
N PRO A 147 20.54 -11.31 0.15
CA PRO A 147 19.63 -11.31 1.30
C PRO A 147 20.34 -10.96 2.59
N PRO A 148 19.83 -10.02 3.40
CA PRO A 148 20.48 -9.59 4.63
C PRO A 148 20.59 -10.69 5.69
N THR A 149 19.67 -11.65 5.69
CA THR A 149 19.69 -12.83 6.55
C THR A 149 19.17 -14.07 5.81
N PRO A 150 19.49 -15.28 6.26
CA PRO A 150 18.94 -16.51 5.68
C PRO A 150 17.40 -16.59 5.77
N GLU A 151 16.82 -15.96 6.78
CA GLU A 151 15.39 -15.95 7.06
C GLU A 151 14.65 -14.87 6.27
N PHE A 152 15.35 -14.01 5.53
CA PHE A 152 14.70 -12.92 4.77
C PHE A 152 13.60 -13.44 3.83
N ARG A 153 12.44 -12.81 3.90
CA ARG A 153 11.28 -13.07 3.04
C ARG A 153 10.71 -11.77 2.50
N LEU A 154 10.31 -11.80 1.25
CA LEU A 154 9.58 -10.74 0.57
C LEU A 154 8.20 -11.26 0.16
N VAL A 155 7.15 -10.73 0.77
CA VAL A 155 5.76 -11.09 0.48
C VAL A 155 5.07 -9.88 -0.13
N ILE A 156 4.50 -10.03 -1.32
CA ILE A 156 3.81 -8.96 -2.05
C ILE A 156 2.42 -9.43 -2.45
N LEU A 157 1.42 -8.65 -2.11
CA LEU A 157 0.03 -8.86 -2.51
C LEU A 157 -0.39 -7.78 -3.51
N LEU A 158 -0.83 -8.20 -4.69
CA LEU A 158 -1.26 -7.34 -5.78
C LEU A 158 -2.55 -7.88 -6.41
N PRO A 159 -3.37 -7.07 -7.10
CA PRO A 159 -4.47 -7.59 -7.88
C PRO A 159 -3.94 -8.48 -9.03
N ALA A 160 -4.64 -9.56 -9.33
CA ALA A 160 -4.29 -10.42 -10.46
C ALA A 160 -4.41 -9.68 -11.80
N HIS A 161 -5.40 -8.80 -11.90
CA HIS A 161 -5.67 -7.96 -13.06
C HIS A 161 -5.94 -6.53 -12.58
N PRO A 162 -4.92 -5.68 -12.47
CA PRO A 162 -5.11 -4.26 -12.18
C PRO A 162 -5.86 -3.57 -13.33
N ASN A 163 -6.55 -2.48 -13.03
CA ASN A 163 -7.32 -1.73 -14.01
C ASN A 163 -6.44 -1.07 -15.11
N ASN A 164 -5.18 -0.78 -14.79
CA ASN A 164 -4.16 -0.33 -15.76
C ASN A 164 -2.77 -0.83 -15.34
N GLY A 165 -1.73 -0.53 -16.14
CA GLY A 165 -0.33 -0.85 -15.79
C GLY A 165 -0.02 -2.33 -15.54
N THR A 166 -0.81 -3.25 -16.09
CA THR A 166 -0.60 -4.70 -15.91
C THR A 166 0.77 -5.13 -16.41
N ASP A 167 1.20 -4.64 -17.57
CA ASP A 167 2.49 -5.02 -18.16
C ASP A 167 3.66 -4.40 -17.39
N ASP A 168 3.50 -3.18 -16.87
CA ASP A 168 4.50 -2.52 -16.03
C ASP A 168 4.70 -3.26 -14.71
N THR A 169 3.63 -3.54 -14.00
CA THR A 169 3.68 -4.32 -12.74
C THR A 169 4.31 -5.70 -12.98
N ARG A 170 3.93 -6.40 -14.04
CA ARG A 170 4.51 -7.71 -14.38
C ARG A 170 5.95 -7.63 -14.82
N GLY A 171 6.35 -6.54 -15.49
CA GLY A 171 7.74 -6.27 -15.84
C GLY A 171 8.61 -6.11 -14.60
N GLN A 172 8.17 -5.34 -13.62
CA GLN A 172 8.87 -5.16 -12.35
C GLN A 172 8.93 -6.47 -11.55
N LEU A 173 7.81 -7.18 -11.42
CA LEU A 173 7.80 -8.51 -10.81
C LEU A 173 8.78 -9.47 -11.49
N GLY A 174 8.90 -9.42 -12.81
CA GLY A 174 9.85 -10.25 -13.58
C GLY A 174 11.30 -10.01 -13.18
N GLN A 175 11.67 -8.76 -12.83
CA GLN A 175 13.00 -8.48 -12.30
C GLN A 175 13.20 -9.10 -10.92
N LEU A 176 12.18 -9.04 -10.05
CA LEU A 176 12.23 -9.65 -8.71
C LEU A 176 12.32 -11.18 -8.80
N VAL A 177 11.47 -11.81 -9.60
CA VAL A 177 11.51 -13.28 -9.84
C VAL A 177 12.86 -13.72 -10.40
N THR A 178 13.47 -12.93 -11.30
CA THR A 178 14.79 -13.24 -11.84
C THR A 178 15.91 -13.10 -10.81
N ALA A 179 15.75 -12.20 -9.84
CA ALA A 179 16.71 -11.98 -8.76
C ALA A 179 16.59 -13.02 -7.63
N ASP A 180 15.42 -13.62 -7.47
CA ASP A 180 15.12 -14.57 -6.40
C ASP A 180 15.67 -15.96 -6.72
N ARG A 181 16.84 -16.28 -6.18
CA ARG A 181 17.52 -17.58 -6.38
C ARG A 181 17.11 -18.63 -5.34
N ASP A 182 16.63 -18.18 -4.19
CA ASP A 182 16.42 -19.01 -3.00
C ASP A 182 14.96 -19.11 -2.59
N HIS A 183 14.01 -18.78 -3.51
CA HIS A 183 12.57 -18.83 -3.27
C HIS A 183 12.13 -17.98 -2.06
N ARG A 184 12.68 -16.78 -1.91
CA ARG A 184 12.38 -15.83 -0.83
C ARG A 184 11.20 -14.92 -1.15
N LEU A 185 10.91 -14.74 -2.44
CA LEU A 185 9.79 -13.95 -2.94
C LEU A 185 8.51 -14.79 -2.96
N LEU A 186 7.45 -14.24 -2.39
CA LEU A 186 6.08 -14.72 -2.53
C LEU A 186 5.21 -13.58 -3.09
N ALA A 187 4.86 -13.64 -4.37
CA ALA A 187 3.96 -12.68 -5.00
C ALA A 187 2.59 -13.34 -5.23
N CYS A 188 1.55 -12.76 -4.65
CA CYS A 188 0.21 -13.33 -4.56
C CYS A 188 -0.88 -12.36 -5.01
N SER A 189 -2.05 -12.92 -5.28
CA SER A 189 -3.33 -12.23 -5.42
C SER A 189 -4.42 -12.94 -4.62
N LEU A 190 -5.54 -12.23 -4.42
CA LEU A 190 -6.72 -12.76 -3.74
C LEU A 190 -7.80 -13.17 -4.73
N PHE A 191 -8.51 -14.25 -4.42
CA PHE A 191 -9.65 -14.74 -5.19
C PHE A 191 -10.81 -15.11 -4.27
N GLN A 192 -12.01 -15.08 -4.79
CA GLN A 192 -13.17 -15.64 -4.08
C GLN A 192 -13.04 -17.17 -4.00
N PRO A 193 -13.33 -17.78 -2.84
CA PRO A 193 -13.26 -19.24 -2.71
C PRO A 193 -14.14 -19.95 -3.72
N GLY A 194 -13.56 -20.88 -4.48
CA GLY A 194 -14.27 -21.65 -5.49
C GLY A 194 -14.75 -20.87 -6.71
N ARG A 195 -14.28 -19.64 -6.89
CA ARG A 195 -14.59 -18.79 -8.04
C ARG A 195 -13.32 -18.41 -8.81
N VAL A 196 -13.50 -17.97 -10.04
CA VAL A 196 -12.43 -17.45 -10.90
C VAL A 196 -12.23 -15.96 -10.70
N GLU A 197 -13.24 -15.29 -10.11
CA GLU A 197 -13.24 -13.86 -9.90
C GLU A 197 -12.22 -13.48 -8.80
N GLN A 198 -11.34 -12.54 -9.14
CA GLN A 198 -10.40 -11.98 -8.18
C GLN A 198 -11.13 -11.17 -7.10
N VAL A 199 -10.52 -11.09 -5.92
CA VAL A 199 -10.71 -10.00 -4.99
C VAL A 199 -9.71 -8.92 -5.37
N TYR A 200 -10.20 -7.73 -5.72
CA TYR A 200 -9.34 -6.65 -6.15
C TYR A 200 -8.58 -6.07 -4.95
N VAL A 201 -7.27 -6.23 -4.95
CA VAL A 201 -6.40 -5.66 -3.92
C VAL A 201 -6.21 -4.18 -4.21
N HIS A 202 -6.83 -3.34 -3.40
CA HIS A 202 -6.72 -1.89 -3.46
C HIS A 202 -6.01 -1.30 -2.23
N ALA A 203 -5.71 -2.10 -1.24
CA ALA A 203 -4.95 -1.72 -0.05
C ALA A 203 -3.55 -1.20 -0.40
N LYS A 204 -3.08 -0.23 0.35
CA LYS A 204 -1.72 0.30 0.29
C LYS A 204 -1.11 0.19 1.68
N VAL A 205 -0.40 -0.92 1.88
CA VAL A 205 0.20 -1.30 3.16
C VAL A 205 1.66 -1.68 2.96
N GLY A 206 2.52 -1.19 3.83
CA GLY A 206 3.91 -1.62 3.92
C GLY A 206 4.26 -2.00 5.36
N ILE A 207 4.81 -3.19 5.57
CA ILE A 207 5.31 -3.63 6.88
C ILE A 207 6.72 -4.19 6.70
N VAL A 208 7.65 -3.69 7.52
CA VAL A 208 9.06 -4.12 7.49
C VAL A 208 9.45 -4.63 8.87
N ASP A 209 9.91 -5.89 8.93
CA ASP A 209 10.45 -6.58 10.11
C ASP A 209 9.52 -6.57 11.35
N ASP A 210 8.20 -6.37 11.18
CA ASP A 210 7.24 -6.10 12.25
C ASP A 210 7.62 -4.87 13.13
N ARG A 211 8.38 -3.91 12.57
CA ARG A 211 8.90 -2.72 13.25
C ARG A 211 8.49 -1.42 12.60
N TRP A 212 8.12 -1.46 11.36
CA TRP A 212 7.64 -0.31 10.60
C TRP A 212 6.35 -0.69 9.89
N LEU A 213 5.37 0.17 10.00
CA LEU A 213 4.05 0.04 9.36
C LEU A 213 3.73 1.35 8.64
N CYS A 214 3.29 1.22 7.39
CA CYS A 214 2.69 2.29 6.60
C CYS A 214 1.31 1.87 6.13
N VAL A 215 0.31 2.73 6.30
CA VAL A 215 -1.05 2.59 5.75
C VAL A 215 -1.44 3.92 5.13
N GLY A 216 -1.93 3.91 3.90
CA GLY A 216 -2.34 5.14 3.25
C GLY A 216 -2.96 4.96 1.88
N SER A 217 -2.88 6.01 1.07
CA SER A 217 -3.43 6.05 -0.28
C SER A 217 -2.38 5.78 -1.36
N ALA A 218 -1.07 5.89 -1.05
CA ALA A 218 0.00 5.84 -2.02
C ALA A 218 0.29 4.42 -2.51
N ASN A 219 0.16 4.22 -3.81
CA ASN A 219 0.62 3.03 -4.50
C ASN A 219 2.16 3.03 -4.65
N LEU A 220 2.72 1.86 -4.97
CA LEU A 220 4.15 1.72 -5.26
C LEU A 220 4.43 1.98 -6.74
N ASN A 221 4.08 3.18 -7.19
CA ASN A 221 4.26 3.66 -8.54
C ASN A 221 4.74 5.12 -8.59
N ASP A 222 5.21 5.56 -9.75
CA ASP A 222 5.76 6.90 -9.93
C ASP A 222 4.69 8.00 -9.71
N HIS A 223 3.43 7.70 -10.03
CA HIS A 223 2.34 8.64 -9.80
C HIS A 223 2.19 8.96 -8.32
N SER A 224 1.98 7.95 -7.49
CA SER A 224 1.80 8.14 -6.05
C SER A 224 3.06 8.66 -5.34
N LEU A 225 4.25 8.31 -5.84
CA LEU A 225 5.49 8.71 -5.16
C LEU A 225 6.00 10.09 -5.57
N PHE A 226 5.59 10.63 -6.74
CA PHE A 226 6.12 11.89 -7.29
C PHE A 226 5.08 12.86 -7.84
N ASN A 227 4.00 12.37 -8.46
CA ASN A 227 3.16 13.18 -9.33
C ASN A 227 1.77 13.51 -8.76
N ASP A 228 1.21 12.62 -7.94
CA ASP A 228 -0.13 12.78 -7.37
C ASP A 228 -0.05 13.27 -5.93
N THR A 229 -1.14 13.80 -5.40
CA THR A 229 -1.20 14.04 -3.95
C THR A 229 -1.61 12.77 -3.23
N GLU A 230 -0.82 12.38 -2.24
CA GLU A 230 -0.99 11.17 -1.46
C GLU A 230 -0.79 11.41 0.03
N ALA A 231 -1.39 10.56 0.85
CA ALA A 231 -1.28 10.64 2.30
C ALA A 231 -1.16 9.25 2.93
N CYS A 232 -0.20 9.12 3.84
CA CYS A 232 0.02 7.89 4.60
C CYS A 232 0.25 8.20 6.08
N LEU A 233 -0.07 7.23 6.91
CA LEU A 233 0.37 7.14 8.30
C LEU A 233 1.48 6.13 8.42
N ILE A 234 2.53 6.49 9.14
CA ILE A 234 3.63 5.58 9.46
C ILE A 234 3.83 5.50 10.97
N THR A 235 4.22 4.33 11.44
CA THR A 235 4.62 4.11 12.82
C THR A 235 5.75 3.10 12.91
N CYS A 236 6.56 3.21 13.98
CA CYS A 236 7.56 2.22 14.34
C CYS A 236 7.14 1.45 15.60
N ASP A 237 5.85 1.39 15.91
CA ASP A 237 5.32 0.54 16.98
C ASP A 237 5.35 -0.93 16.55
N GLU A 238 6.21 -1.71 17.18
CA GLU A 238 6.44 -3.12 16.83
C GLU A 238 5.18 -3.99 17.09
N THR A 239 4.44 -3.68 18.14
CA THR A 239 3.22 -4.40 18.47
C THR A 239 2.16 -4.19 17.41
N LEU A 240 1.88 -2.92 17.07
CA LEU A 240 0.89 -2.58 16.05
C LEU A 240 1.28 -3.09 14.66
N ALA A 241 2.56 -2.97 14.29
CA ALA A 241 3.04 -3.46 13.00
C ALA A 241 2.86 -4.98 12.86
N ARG A 242 3.27 -5.73 13.90
CA ARG A 242 3.13 -7.18 13.93
C ARG A 242 1.68 -7.64 13.96
N GLU A 243 0.85 -7.04 14.80
CA GLU A 243 -0.57 -7.39 14.91
C GLU A 243 -1.31 -7.10 13.60
N THR A 244 -1.03 -5.96 12.95
CA THR A 244 -1.60 -5.62 11.64
C THR A 244 -1.22 -6.67 10.60
N ARG A 245 0.05 -7.05 10.51
CA ARG A 245 0.48 -8.09 9.57
C ARG A 245 -0.22 -9.44 9.84
N LEU A 246 -0.24 -9.88 11.10
CA LEU A 246 -0.89 -11.16 11.45
C LEU A 246 -2.38 -11.15 11.13
N ARG A 247 -3.06 -10.03 11.41
CA ARG A 247 -4.47 -9.85 11.10
C ARG A 247 -4.73 -9.96 9.60
N LEU A 248 -3.99 -9.24 8.77
CA LEU A 248 -4.10 -9.32 7.30
C LEU A 248 -3.79 -10.73 6.78
N TRP A 249 -2.75 -11.37 7.28
CA TRP A 249 -2.38 -12.71 6.84
C TRP A 249 -3.43 -13.76 7.22
N ARG A 250 -4.02 -13.66 8.42
CA ARG A 250 -5.14 -14.52 8.85
C ARG A 250 -6.36 -14.35 7.96
N GLU A 251 -6.69 -13.11 7.64
CA GLU A 251 -7.77 -12.80 6.71
C GLU A 251 -7.53 -13.41 5.34
N HIS A 252 -6.35 -13.22 4.75
CA HIS A 252 -6.01 -13.75 3.43
C HIS A 252 -5.94 -15.27 3.39
N ALA A 253 -5.46 -15.89 4.45
CA ALA A 253 -5.34 -17.33 4.56
C ALA A 253 -6.63 -18.02 5.04
N ASP A 254 -7.58 -17.26 5.60
CA ASP A 254 -8.78 -17.77 6.28
C ASP A 254 -8.43 -18.78 7.38
N ARG A 255 -7.41 -18.45 8.19
CA ARG A 255 -6.94 -19.31 9.31
C ARG A 255 -6.13 -18.53 10.34
N GLU A 256 -6.10 -19.03 11.57
CA GLU A 256 -5.43 -18.38 12.70
C GLU A 256 -3.90 -18.56 12.71
N ASP A 257 -3.41 -19.73 12.34
CA ASP A 257 -1.98 -20.04 12.34
C ASP A 257 -1.37 -19.70 10.98
N VAL A 258 -0.59 -18.61 10.93
CA VAL A 258 -0.05 -18.05 9.69
C VAL A 258 1.39 -17.59 9.85
N ASP A 259 2.22 -18.02 8.91
CA ASP A 259 3.55 -17.50 8.65
C ASP A 259 3.82 -17.45 7.13
N ALA A 260 5.00 -17.05 6.70
CA ALA A 260 5.32 -16.93 5.28
C ALA A 260 5.30 -18.26 4.54
N GLU A 261 5.65 -19.38 5.18
CA GLU A 261 5.66 -20.71 4.58
C GLU A 261 4.23 -21.27 4.47
N VAL A 262 3.38 -20.98 5.46
CA VAL A 262 1.95 -21.29 5.41
C VAL A 262 1.29 -20.55 4.24
N LEU A 263 1.55 -19.24 4.10
CA LEU A 263 1.03 -18.45 2.98
C LEU A 263 1.51 -19.00 1.63
N ARG A 264 2.79 -19.38 1.53
CA ARG A 264 3.35 -20.00 0.33
C ARG A 264 2.63 -21.30 -0.03
N THR A 265 2.49 -22.20 0.94
CA THR A 265 1.81 -23.49 0.76
C THR A 265 0.37 -23.30 0.27
N ILE A 266 -0.35 -22.33 0.84
CA ILE A 266 -1.72 -21.98 0.43
C ILE A 266 -1.73 -21.46 -1.00
N ALA A 267 -0.87 -20.50 -1.32
CA ALA A 267 -0.81 -19.87 -2.64
C ALA A 267 -0.44 -20.87 -3.74
N GLU A 268 0.51 -21.74 -3.49
CA GLU A 268 0.96 -22.79 -4.42
C GLU A 268 -0.10 -23.86 -4.67
N SER A 269 -0.97 -24.11 -3.70
CA SER A 269 -2.06 -25.07 -3.86
C SER A 269 -3.08 -24.66 -4.92
N GLY A 270 -3.26 -23.36 -5.16
CA GLY A 270 -4.25 -22.79 -6.09
C GLY A 270 -5.71 -23.10 -5.75
N LYS A 271 -5.98 -23.60 -4.54
CA LYS A 271 -7.33 -24.06 -4.11
C LYS A 271 -8.01 -23.13 -3.13
N HIS A 272 -7.30 -22.10 -2.67
CA HIS A 272 -7.74 -21.17 -1.63
C HIS A 272 -7.86 -19.75 -2.18
N ARG A 273 -8.22 -18.80 -1.29
CA ARG A 273 -8.30 -17.37 -1.60
C ARG A 273 -6.99 -16.80 -2.11
N LEU A 274 -5.88 -17.18 -1.47
CA LEU A 274 -4.55 -16.73 -1.86
C LEU A 274 -4.01 -17.61 -2.98
N SER A 275 -3.56 -17.01 -4.06
CA SER A 275 -2.97 -17.70 -5.21
C SER A 275 -1.72 -16.98 -5.69
N LEU A 276 -0.77 -17.72 -6.24
CA LEU A 276 0.40 -17.11 -6.86
C LEU A 276 -0.02 -16.20 -8.02
N LEU A 277 0.62 -15.06 -8.13
CA LEU A 277 0.48 -14.20 -9.30
C LEU A 277 0.95 -14.94 -10.56
N PRO A 278 0.21 -14.81 -11.68
CA PRO A 278 0.57 -15.45 -12.94
C PRO A 278 1.97 -15.01 -13.40
N HIS A 279 2.68 -15.94 -14.03
CA HIS A 279 4.03 -15.70 -14.55
C HIS A 279 4.13 -14.49 -15.48
N VAL A 280 5.22 -13.76 -15.33
CA VAL A 280 5.59 -12.64 -16.17
C VAL A 280 5.87 -13.12 -17.60
N SER A 281 5.24 -12.52 -18.60
CA SER A 281 5.52 -12.81 -19.99
C SER A 281 6.85 -12.18 -20.43
N ARG A 282 7.48 -12.73 -21.50
CA ARG A 282 8.64 -12.09 -22.14
C ARG A 282 8.32 -10.67 -22.64
N ARG A 283 7.07 -10.43 -23.00
CA ARG A 283 6.57 -9.14 -23.48
C ARG A 283 6.56 -8.10 -22.36
N SER A 284 6.18 -8.47 -21.16
CA SER A 284 6.20 -7.58 -19.99
C SER A 284 7.62 -7.10 -19.66
N ARG A 285 8.65 -7.92 -19.88
CA ARG A 285 10.06 -7.55 -19.63
C ARG A 285 10.59 -6.49 -20.60
N ALA A 286 10.00 -6.35 -21.78
CA ALA A 286 10.42 -5.36 -22.77
C ALA A 286 9.86 -3.95 -22.50
N PHE A 287 8.89 -3.83 -21.61
CA PHE A 287 8.16 -2.59 -21.33
C PHE A 287 8.69 -1.84 -20.09
N LEU A 288 9.96 -1.97 -19.81
CA LEU A 288 10.64 -1.20 -18.76
C LEU A 288 11.07 0.16 -19.34
N GLY A 289 10.14 1.07 -19.46
CA GLY A 289 10.45 2.35 -20.08
C GLY A 289 9.56 3.49 -19.60
N PRO A 290 9.80 4.72 -20.08
CA PRO A 290 9.21 5.96 -19.57
C PRO A 290 7.71 6.14 -19.83
N ILE A 291 6.99 5.07 -20.19
CA ILE A 291 5.55 5.09 -20.47
C ILE A 291 4.73 5.23 -19.17
N ASN A 292 5.29 4.90 -18.02
CA ASN A 292 4.62 4.99 -16.71
C ASN A 292 4.02 6.38 -16.45
N GLY A 293 4.65 7.45 -16.91
CA GLY A 293 4.12 8.80 -16.76
C GLY A 293 2.86 9.11 -17.58
N LEU A 294 2.40 8.20 -18.43
CA LEU A 294 1.16 8.33 -19.21
C LEU A 294 -0.02 7.56 -18.61
N LEU A 295 0.24 6.66 -17.66
CA LEU A 295 -0.81 5.89 -17.00
C LEU A 295 -1.37 6.73 -15.85
N VAL A 296 -2.68 6.76 -15.72
CA VAL A 296 -3.38 7.48 -14.63
C VAL A 296 -3.70 6.48 -13.53
N ASP A 297 -3.40 6.87 -12.31
CA ASP A 297 -3.79 6.14 -11.10
C ASP A 297 -5.29 6.37 -10.88
N GLY A 298 -6.12 5.34 -10.92
CA GLY A 298 -7.55 5.56 -10.79
C GLY A 298 -8.39 4.30 -10.84
#